data_b2f2c5f68b383f33e03d7c59606e901d
#
_entry.id   b2f2c5f68b383f33e03d7c59606e901d
#
_cell.length_a   1.000
_cell.length_b   1.000
_cell.length_c   1.000
_cell.angle_alpha   90.00
_cell.angle_beta   90.00
_cell.angle_gamma   90.00
#
_symmetry.space_group_name_H-M   'P 1'
#
loop_
_entity.id
_entity.type
_entity.pdbx_description
1 polymer ?
#
loop_
_entity_poly.entity_id
_entity_poly.type
_entity_poly.pdbx_seq_one_letter_code
_entity_poly.pdbx_strand_id
1 'polypeptide(L)'
;MRLEVPQPLAVALGDLGPLALELRAVALGGVPLEDAVNLAWKLTAVLEGWGGDALLDSYSIERQAIFRDVGEDIIGGWIREDRAFLERYSPCSDRAEFERRFEEQCKEFGRRLRNFEPHYEGSPVVDGPPGAVISAHGEHTFTARAGHHLPPRTMASGRNAFAELGPWFTLLALDAPDGATDGLEAAAKDLGVPLTVVRDGAGQAADYGARLVLVRPDQFVVWTGDEAPADPEALLRKVTGRAQP
;
A
#
# COMPACT_ATOMS: atom_id res chain seq x y z
N MET A 1 -22.99 -2.57 31.31
CA MET A 1 -23.81 -1.43 30.88
C MET A 1 -24.04 -1.59 29.37
N ARG A 2 -25.22 -2.08 28.99
CA ARG A 2 -25.58 -2.17 27.55
C ARG A 2 -25.97 -0.76 27.11
N LEU A 3 -25.24 -0.18 26.17
CA LEU A 3 -25.67 1.02 25.46
C LEU A 3 -26.85 0.64 24.57
N GLU A 4 -28.06 1.02 24.98
CA GLU A 4 -29.23 0.91 24.11
C GLU A 4 -29.10 1.97 23.00
N VAL A 5 -28.90 1.51 21.79
CA VAL A 5 -28.91 2.37 20.59
C VAL A 5 -30.36 2.81 20.37
N PRO A 6 -30.67 4.09 20.24
CA PRO A 6 -32.00 4.57 19.96
C PRO A 6 -32.57 3.91 18.70
N GLN A 7 -33.81 3.42 18.76
CA GLN A 7 -34.50 2.69 17.67
C GLN A 7 -34.43 3.38 16.29
N PRO A 8 -34.49 4.72 16.15
CA PRO A 8 -34.36 5.38 14.85
C PRO A 8 -32.94 5.25 14.24
N LEU A 9 -31.90 5.14 15.08
CA LEU A 9 -30.52 4.94 14.61
C LEU A 9 -30.28 3.50 14.10
N ALA A 10 -30.93 2.52 14.73
CA ALA A 10 -30.85 1.12 14.31
C ALA A 10 -31.54 0.88 12.96
N VAL A 11 -32.64 1.60 12.66
CA VAL A 11 -33.31 1.54 11.36
C VAL A 11 -32.50 2.23 10.27
N ALA A 12 -31.90 3.39 10.56
CA ALA A 12 -31.02 4.11 9.60
C ALA A 12 -29.72 3.34 9.29
N LEU A 13 -29.19 2.59 10.25
CA LEU A 13 -28.01 1.74 10.06
C LEU A 13 -28.33 0.42 9.33
N GLY A 14 -29.56 -0.08 9.44
CA GLY A 14 -30.02 -1.28 8.74
C GLY A 14 -30.23 -1.10 7.23
N ASP A 15 -30.52 0.14 6.80
CA ASP A 15 -30.68 0.51 5.39
C ASP A 15 -29.37 0.97 4.72
N LEU A 16 -28.26 1.06 5.46
CA LEU A 16 -26.92 1.19 4.89
C LEU A 16 -26.61 -0.10 4.14
N GLY A 17 -26.70 -0.05 2.81
CA GLY A 17 -26.48 -1.21 1.97
C GLY A 17 -25.20 -1.96 2.39
N PRO A 18 -25.21 -3.30 2.31
CA PRO A 18 -24.09 -4.17 2.77
C PRO A 18 -22.71 -3.69 2.32
N LEU A 19 -22.64 -3.08 1.15
CA LEU A 19 -21.40 -2.61 0.54
C LEU A 19 -20.73 -1.47 1.33
N ALA A 20 -21.48 -0.53 1.90
CA ALA A 20 -20.88 0.58 2.66
C ALA A 20 -20.36 0.12 4.04
N LEU A 21 -21.01 -0.88 4.65
CA LEU A 21 -20.52 -1.51 5.89
C LEU A 21 -19.29 -2.39 5.62
N GLU A 22 -19.29 -3.15 4.52
CA GLU A 22 -18.15 -3.98 4.11
C GLU A 22 -16.94 -3.14 3.78
N LEU A 23 -17.09 -2.05 3.04
CA LEU A 23 -15.99 -1.12 2.72
C LEU A 23 -15.41 -0.45 3.97
N ARG A 24 -16.24 -0.08 4.95
CA ARG A 24 -15.78 0.43 6.25
C ARG A 24 -15.05 -0.65 7.05
N ALA A 25 -15.53 -1.89 7.03
CA ALA A 25 -14.87 -3.03 7.68
C ALA A 25 -13.53 -3.37 7.03
N VAL A 26 -13.41 -3.29 5.71
CA VAL A 26 -12.16 -3.50 4.98
C VAL A 26 -11.15 -2.41 5.30
N ALA A 27 -11.55 -1.14 5.30
CA ALA A 27 -10.67 -0.03 5.68
C ALA A 27 -10.18 -0.12 7.14
N LEU A 28 -11.05 -0.60 8.06
CA LEU A 28 -10.71 -0.78 9.48
C LEU A 28 -9.93 -2.08 9.75
N GLY A 29 -10.17 -3.15 8.98
CA GLY A 29 -9.52 -4.45 9.17
C GLY A 29 -8.18 -4.58 8.46
N GLY A 30 -7.92 -3.80 7.41
CA GLY A 30 -6.69 -3.85 6.63
C GLY A 30 -5.47 -3.33 7.38
N VAL A 31 -5.60 -2.24 8.14
CA VAL A 31 -4.47 -1.58 8.80
C VAL A 31 -3.70 -2.51 9.76
N PRO A 32 -4.34 -3.28 10.68
CA PRO A 32 -3.62 -4.20 11.55
C PRO A 32 -2.94 -5.36 10.81
N LEU A 33 -3.52 -5.84 9.72
CA LEU A 33 -2.91 -6.89 8.92
C LEU A 33 -1.66 -6.39 8.20
N GLU A 34 -1.73 -5.19 7.62
CA GLU A 34 -0.58 -4.54 7.01
C GLU A 34 0.52 -4.22 8.02
N ASP A 35 0.17 -3.83 9.26
CA ASP A 35 1.14 -3.65 10.35
C ASP A 35 1.92 -4.94 10.62
N ALA A 36 1.21 -6.05 10.73
CA ALA A 36 1.83 -7.36 10.97
C ALA A 36 2.73 -7.77 9.80
N VAL A 37 2.28 -7.62 8.57
CA VAL A 37 3.05 -7.96 7.37
C VAL A 37 4.29 -7.06 7.24
N ASN A 38 4.14 -5.74 7.41
CA ASN A 38 5.25 -4.79 7.32
C ASN A 38 6.32 -5.05 8.39
N LEU A 39 5.92 -5.33 9.63
CA LEU A 39 6.86 -5.61 10.72
C LEU A 39 7.54 -6.97 10.60
N ALA A 40 6.80 -8.02 10.24
CA ALA A 40 7.29 -9.39 10.28
C ALA A 40 8.52 -9.61 9.40
N TRP A 41 8.50 -9.16 8.15
CA TRP A 41 9.64 -9.33 7.26
C TRP A 41 10.85 -8.48 7.69
N LYS A 42 10.63 -7.25 8.19
CA LYS A 42 11.70 -6.37 8.67
C LYS A 42 12.39 -6.96 9.89
N LEU A 43 11.61 -7.48 10.84
CA LEU A 43 12.14 -8.15 12.01
C LEU A 43 12.94 -9.38 11.62
N THR A 44 12.43 -10.21 10.72
CA THR A 44 13.14 -11.40 10.24
C THR A 44 14.45 -11.02 9.55
N ALA A 45 14.43 -9.99 8.69
CA ALA A 45 15.62 -9.50 8.00
C ALA A 45 16.75 -9.09 8.96
N VAL A 46 16.39 -8.39 10.04
CA VAL A 46 17.37 -7.98 11.07
C VAL A 46 17.87 -9.17 11.87
N LEU A 47 17.00 -10.08 12.27
CA LEU A 47 17.37 -11.29 13.03
C LEU A 47 18.26 -12.25 12.22
N GLU A 48 18.02 -12.35 10.91
CA GLU A 48 18.84 -13.14 9.98
C GLU A 48 20.11 -12.42 9.51
N GLY A 49 20.28 -11.15 9.88
CA GLY A 49 21.49 -10.36 9.64
C GLY A 49 21.63 -9.75 8.24
N TRP A 50 20.59 -9.82 7.40
CA TRP A 50 20.59 -9.15 6.09
C TRP A 50 19.83 -7.81 6.07
N GLY A 51 19.10 -7.45 7.14
CA GLY A 51 18.54 -6.14 7.40
C GLY A 51 19.39 -5.33 8.39
N GLY A 52 19.41 -4.00 8.23
CA GLY A 52 20.05 -3.06 9.18
C GLY A 52 19.04 -2.43 10.13
N ASP A 53 19.54 -1.72 11.16
CA ASP A 53 18.71 -1.11 12.22
C ASP A 53 17.69 -0.12 11.66
N ALA A 54 18.04 0.67 10.64
CA ALA A 54 17.13 1.61 10.02
C ALA A 54 15.91 0.94 9.34
N LEU A 55 15.97 -0.37 9.11
CA LEU A 55 14.84 -1.13 8.60
C LEU A 55 13.71 -1.23 9.65
N LEU A 56 14.04 -1.43 10.92
CA LEU A 56 13.06 -1.43 12.00
C LEU A 56 12.53 -0.02 12.29
N ASP A 57 13.39 0.99 12.25
CA ASP A 57 12.98 2.39 12.41
C ASP A 57 11.97 2.77 11.32
N SER A 58 12.16 2.28 10.10
CA SER A 58 11.25 2.53 8.99
C SER A 58 9.83 2.00 9.23
N TYR A 59 9.65 0.95 10.05
CA TYR A 59 8.32 0.49 10.43
C TYR A 59 7.51 1.61 11.10
N SER A 60 8.07 2.23 12.12
CA SER A 60 7.39 3.32 12.83
C SER A 60 7.13 4.51 11.90
N ILE A 61 8.09 4.86 11.05
CA ILE A 61 7.97 5.98 10.10
C ILE A 61 6.84 5.72 9.11
N GLU A 62 6.80 4.53 8.51
CA GLU A 62 5.80 4.12 7.53
C GLU A 62 4.41 4.01 8.16
N ARG A 63 4.28 3.24 9.24
CA ARG A 63 2.97 2.87 9.76
C ARG A 63 2.30 3.94 10.59
N GLN A 64 3.05 4.76 11.34
CA GLN A 64 2.48 5.88 12.09
C GLN A 64 1.89 6.95 11.17
N ALA A 65 2.52 7.23 10.03
CA ALA A 65 1.99 8.17 9.06
C ALA A 65 0.65 7.68 8.49
N ILE A 66 0.61 6.42 8.01
CA ILE A 66 -0.62 5.81 7.50
C ILE A 66 -1.70 5.76 8.58
N PHE A 67 -1.36 5.34 9.81
CA PHE A 67 -2.31 5.26 10.91
C PHE A 67 -2.92 6.62 11.25
N ARG A 68 -2.11 7.69 11.22
CA ARG A 68 -2.59 9.06 11.45
C ARG A 68 -3.58 9.49 10.37
N ASP A 69 -3.21 9.35 9.09
CA ASP A 69 -4.08 9.71 7.97
C ASP A 69 -5.41 8.93 8.03
N VAL A 70 -5.35 7.62 8.28
CA VAL A 70 -6.55 6.78 8.40
C VAL A 70 -7.40 7.17 9.60
N GLY A 71 -6.77 7.35 10.77
CA GLY A 71 -7.49 7.62 12.02
C GLY A 71 -8.06 9.02 12.09
N GLU A 72 -7.27 10.03 11.79
CA GLU A 72 -7.66 11.44 11.98
C GLU A 72 -8.41 12.00 10.76
N ASP A 73 -7.90 11.77 9.56
CA ASP A 73 -8.45 12.39 8.35
C ASP A 73 -9.60 11.56 7.78
N ILE A 74 -9.39 10.25 7.58
CA ILE A 74 -10.38 9.41 6.93
C ILE A 74 -11.50 9.05 7.91
N ILE A 75 -11.22 8.27 8.95
CA ILE A 75 -12.25 7.78 9.88
C ILE A 75 -12.82 8.93 10.72
N GLY A 76 -11.94 9.75 11.30
CA GLY A 76 -12.34 10.92 12.08
C GLY A 76 -13.13 11.92 11.25
N GLY A 77 -12.75 12.13 10.00
CA GLY A 77 -13.49 12.92 9.02
C GLY A 77 -14.90 12.40 8.80
N TRP A 78 -15.03 11.12 8.52
CA TRP A 78 -16.33 10.47 8.31
C TRP A 78 -17.25 10.55 9.53
N ILE A 79 -16.71 10.31 10.73
CA ILE A 79 -17.49 10.42 11.96
C ILE A 79 -18.02 11.84 12.16
N ARG A 80 -17.20 12.85 11.88
CA ARG A 80 -17.64 14.27 11.98
C ARG A 80 -18.72 14.60 10.97
N GLU A 81 -18.56 14.14 9.73
CA GLU A 81 -19.54 14.36 8.66
C GLU A 81 -20.86 13.63 8.90
N ASP A 82 -20.80 12.37 9.31
CA ASP A 82 -22.02 11.59 9.67
C ASP A 82 -22.77 12.25 10.83
N ARG A 83 -22.04 12.75 11.84
CA ARG A 83 -22.65 13.48 12.94
C ARG A 83 -23.34 14.76 12.46
N ALA A 84 -22.65 15.57 11.69
CA ALA A 84 -23.20 16.83 11.14
C ALA A 84 -24.41 16.55 10.23
N PHE A 85 -24.39 15.47 9.47
CA PHE A 85 -25.51 15.04 8.65
C PHE A 85 -26.73 14.69 9.50
N LEU A 86 -26.57 13.86 10.55
CA LEU A 86 -27.65 13.43 11.44
C LEU A 86 -28.19 14.56 12.32
N GLU A 87 -27.38 15.57 12.64
CA GLU A 87 -27.84 16.80 13.31
C GLU A 87 -28.74 17.66 12.41
N ARG A 88 -28.47 17.64 11.10
CA ARG A 88 -29.19 18.47 10.12
C ARG A 88 -30.41 17.79 9.52
N TYR A 89 -30.35 16.50 9.29
CA TYR A 89 -31.40 15.73 8.61
C TYR A 89 -31.90 14.60 9.51
N SER A 90 -33.22 14.47 9.60
CA SER A 90 -33.85 13.41 10.39
C SER A 90 -34.94 12.73 9.57
N PRO A 91 -34.93 11.38 9.49
CA PRO A 91 -36.00 10.64 8.80
C PRO A 91 -37.35 10.78 9.48
N CYS A 92 -37.37 11.19 10.77
CA CYS A 92 -38.61 11.43 11.51
C CYS A 92 -39.22 12.80 11.18
N SER A 93 -38.43 13.76 10.68
CA SER A 93 -38.90 15.11 10.32
C SER A 93 -39.29 15.20 8.85
N ASP A 94 -38.42 14.75 7.96
CA ASP A 94 -38.65 14.67 6.50
C ASP A 94 -37.91 13.48 5.93
N ARG A 95 -38.62 12.37 5.75
CA ARG A 95 -38.02 11.12 5.26
C ARG A 95 -37.51 11.25 3.82
N ALA A 96 -38.25 11.92 2.95
CA ALA A 96 -37.89 12.04 1.54
C ALA A 96 -36.62 12.89 1.37
N GLU A 97 -36.50 14.00 2.09
CA GLU A 97 -35.30 14.83 2.10
C GLU A 97 -34.10 14.07 2.69
N PHE A 98 -34.31 13.36 3.82
CA PHE A 98 -33.26 12.56 4.41
C PHE A 98 -32.73 11.51 3.43
N GLU A 99 -33.59 10.70 2.80
CA GLU A 99 -33.19 9.65 1.86
C GLU A 99 -32.43 10.23 0.66
N ARG A 100 -32.89 11.34 0.10
CA ARG A 100 -32.21 12.02 -1.01
C ARG A 100 -30.81 12.49 -0.62
N ARG A 101 -30.67 13.17 0.51
CA ARG A 101 -29.37 13.68 0.99
C ARG A 101 -28.41 12.57 1.40
N PHE A 102 -28.95 11.50 1.97
CA PHE A 102 -28.16 10.34 2.33
C PHE A 102 -27.58 9.63 1.08
N GLU A 103 -28.39 9.50 0.02
CA GLU A 103 -27.91 8.96 -1.25
C GLU A 103 -26.79 9.83 -1.86
N GLU A 104 -26.92 11.15 -1.80
CA GLU A 104 -25.87 12.09 -2.23
C GLU A 104 -24.57 11.89 -1.43
N GLN A 105 -24.67 11.77 -0.09
CA GLN A 105 -23.53 11.53 0.79
C GLN A 105 -22.86 10.18 0.51
N CYS A 106 -23.64 9.13 0.27
CA CYS A 106 -23.09 7.82 -0.09
C CYS A 106 -22.31 7.84 -1.43
N LYS A 107 -22.80 8.57 -2.42
CA LYS A 107 -22.09 8.75 -3.70
C LYS A 107 -20.77 9.50 -3.53
N GLU A 108 -20.76 10.54 -2.69
CA GLU A 108 -19.55 11.31 -2.37
C GLU A 108 -18.52 10.45 -1.63
N PHE A 109 -18.98 9.69 -0.64
CA PHE A 109 -18.15 8.72 0.09
C PHE A 109 -17.48 7.72 -0.86
N GLY A 110 -18.24 7.12 -1.80
CA GLY A 110 -17.69 6.18 -2.78
C GLY A 110 -16.65 6.81 -3.73
N ARG A 111 -16.73 8.14 -3.98
CA ARG A 111 -15.70 8.86 -4.73
C ARG A 111 -14.41 9.04 -3.92
N ARG A 112 -14.51 9.35 -2.64
CA ARG A 112 -13.35 9.57 -1.75
C ARG A 112 -12.59 8.28 -1.46
N LEU A 113 -13.28 7.14 -1.37
CA LEU A 113 -12.64 5.84 -1.22
C LEU A 113 -11.68 5.49 -2.35
N ARG A 114 -11.89 6.05 -3.54
CA ARG A 114 -10.99 5.85 -4.68
C ARG A 114 -9.62 6.53 -4.52
N ASN A 115 -9.51 7.47 -3.61
CA ASN A 115 -8.26 8.16 -3.28
C ASN A 115 -7.58 7.56 -2.05
N PHE A 116 -8.05 6.42 -1.57
CA PHE A 116 -7.40 5.66 -0.51
C PHE A 116 -6.40 4.70 -1.13
N GLU A 117 -5.14 5.09 -1.12
CA GLU A 117 -4.02 4.26 -1.57
C GLU A 117 -2.82 4.51 -0.66
N PRO A 118 -2.65 3.70 0.41
CA PRO A 118 -1.49 3.79 1.27
C PRO A 118 -0.19 3.61 0.50
N HIS A 119 0.74 4.56 0.64
CA HIS A 119 2.03 4.50 -0.03
C HIS A 119 3.17 4.99 0.85
N TYR A 120 4.39 4.54 0.56
CA TYR A 120 5.61 4.77 1.32
C TYR A 120 6.68 5.53 0.52
N GLU A 121 6.30 6.39 -0.42
CA GLU A 121 7.25 7.12 -1.29
C GLU A 121 8.35 7.86 -0.53
N GLY A 122 8.02 8.46 0.62
CA GLY A 122 8.97 9.17 1.48
C GLY A 122 9.70 8.30 2.50
N SER A 123 9.56 6.95 2.44
CA SER A 123 10.24 6.05 3.37
C SER A 123 11.75 6.06 3.15
N PRO A 124 12.57 6.04 4.23
CA PRO A 124 14.03 5.97 4.11
C PRO A 124 14.52 4.67 3.45
N VAL A 125 13.70 3.62 3.40
CA VAL A 125 14.00 2.33 2.78
C VAL A 125 13.31 2.14 1.42
N VAL A 126 12.88 3.23 0.81
CA VAL A 126 12.32 3.27 -0.55
C VAL A 126 13.13 4.25 -1.38
N ASP A 127 13.46 3.88 -2.60
CA ASP A 127 14.13 4.78 -3.55
C ASP A 127 13.08 5.52 -4.40
N GLY A 128 12.28 6.33 -3.71
CA GLY A 128 11.21 7.13 -4.28
C GLY A 128 11.66 8.52 -4.73
N PRO A 129 10.73 9.33 -5.24
CA PRO A 129 11.01 10.68 -5.69
C PRO A 129 11.53 11.57 -4.55
N PRO A 130 12.48 12.49 -4.81
CA PRO A 130 12.95 13.43 -3.80
C PRO A 130 11.81 14.28 -3.24
N GLY A 131 11.75 14.40 -1.89
CA GLY A 131 10.73 15.20 -1.21
C GLY A 131 9.35 14.56 -1.13
N ALA A 132 9.22 13.31 -1.56
CA ALA A 132 7.98 12.55 -1.40
C ALA A 132 7.65 12.31 0.08
N VAL A 133 6.38 12.07 0.35
CA VAL A 133 5.85 11.83 1.70
C VAL A 133 5.24 10.43 1.79
N ILE A 134 5.02 9.98 3.00
CA ILE A 134 4.24 8.77 3.28
C ILE A 134 2.81 9.23 3.55
N SER A 135 1.82 8.62 2.91
CA SER A 135 0.41 8.98 3.11
C SER A 135 -0.52 7.79 2.81
N ALA A 136 -1.71 7.83 3.42
CA ALA A 136 -2.82 6.95 3.05
C ALA A 136 -3.65 7.50 1.89
N HIS A 137 -3.38 8.74 1.46
CA HIS A 137 -4.07 9.40 0.37
C HIS A 137 -3.26 9.30 -0.92
N GLY A 138 -3.85 8.79 -1.98
CA GLY A 138 -3.22 8.65 -3.27
C GLY A 138 -4.22 8.29 -4.35
N GLU A 139 -3.76 8.35 -5.59
CA GLU A 139 -4.50 7.84 -6.75
C GLU A 139 -3.96 6.46 -7.10
N HIS A 140 -4.85 5.49 -7.28
CA HIS A 140 -4.46 4.16 -7.70
C HIS A 140 -3.67 4.19 -9.00
N THR A 141 -2.45 3.67 -8.95
CA THR A 141 -1.62 3.50 -10.13
C THR A 141 -1.69 2.08 -10.65
N PHE A 142 -1.68 1.95 -11.96
CA PHE A 142 -1.57 0.65 -12.64
C PHE A 142 -0.16 0.40 -13.18
N THR A 143 0.77 1.32 -12.94
CA THR A 143 2.20 1.18 -13.24
C THR A 143 2.98 0.94 -11.95
N ALA A 144 4.14 0.30 -12.06
CA ALA A 144 5.03 0.13 -10.93
C ALA A 144 5.63 1.49 -10.52
N ARG A 145 5.51 1.83 -9.24
CA ARG A 145 5.98 3.11 -8.70
C ARG A 145 6.58 2.88 -7.32
N ALA A 146 7.80 3.37 -7.12
CA ALA A 146 8.48 3.22 -5.84
C ALA A 146 7.65 3.83 -4.70
N GLY A 147 7.46 3.06 -3.63
CA GLY A 147 6.60 3.40 -2.49
C GLY A 147 5.17 2.90 -2.59
N HIS A 148 4.70 2.47 -3.74
CA HIS A 148 3.35 1.95 -3.95
C HIS A 148 3.30 0.43 -3.93
N HIS A 149 2.13 -0.11 -3.64
CA HIS A 149 1.89 -1.54 -3.76
C HIS A 149 2.02 -1.96 -5.23
N LEU A 150 2.62 -3.13 -5.48
CA LEU A 150 2.75 -3.65 -6.84
C LEU A 150 1.36 -3.83 -7.47
N PRO A 151 1.08 -3.25 -8.65
CA PRO A 151 -0.20 -3.46 -9.32
C PRO A 151 -0.39 -4.92 -9.73
N PRO A 152 -1.60 -5.49 -9.58
CA PRO A 152 -1.89 -6.85 -10.04
C PRO A 152 -1.83 -6.91 -11.57
N ARG A 153 -1.06 -7.84 -12.11
CA ARG A 153 -0.95 -8.12 -13.55
C ARG A 153 -0.92 -9.62 -13.80
N THR A 154 -1.38 -10.02 -14.97
CA THR A 154 -1.22 -11.40 -15.44
C THR A 154 0.12 -11.49 -16.15
N MET A 155 1.01 -12.35 -15.66
CA MET A 155 2.33 -12.61 -16.24
C MET A 155 2.22 -13.52 -17.46
N ALA A 156 3.30 -13.66 -18.24
CA ALA A 156 3.34 -14.56 -19.41
C ALA A 156 3.06 -16.02 -19.05
N SER A 157 3.31 -16.42 -17.81
CA SER A 157 2.93 -17.73 -17.27
C SER A 157 1.41 -17.95 -17.16
N GLY A 158 0.59 -16.92 -17.33
CA GLY A 158 -0.84 -16.91 -17.08
C GLY A 158 -1.22 -16.74 -15.60
N ARG A 159 -0.25 -16.63 -14.68
CA ARG A 159 -0.46 -16.41 -13.24
C ARG A 159 -0.47 -14.93 -12.90
N ASN A 160 -1.07 -14.58 -11.77
CA ASN A 160 -0.95 -13.23 -11.24
C ASN A 160 0.49 -12.95 -10.78
N ALA A 161 0.98 -11.71 -10.95
CA ALA A 161 2.31 -11.29 -10.53
C ALA A 161 2.62 -11.65 -9.07
N PHE A 162 1.65 -11.49 -8.16
CA PHE A 162 1.82 -11.87 -6.75
C PHE A 162 2.13 -13.35 -6.54
N ALA A 163 1.66 -14.23 -7.43
CA ALA A 163 1.95 -15.67 -7.37
C ALA A 163 3.34 -16.04 -7.91
N GLU A 164 4.04 -15.09 -8.53
CA GLU A 164 5.42 -15.23 -9.01
C GLU A 164 6.45 -14.62 -8.04
N LEU A 165 6.01 -13.78 -7.09
CA LEU A 165 6.92 -13.19 -6.10
C LEU A 165 7.53 -14.27 -5.21
N GLY A 166 8.83 -14.13 -4.93
CA GLY A 166 9.52 -14.92 -3.93
C GLY A 166 9.12 -14.49 -2.49
N PRO A 167 9.57 -15.24 -1.49
CA PRO A 167 9.24 -14.94 -0.08
C PRO A 167 9.94 -13.69 0.45
N TRP A 168 11.00 -13.24 -0.20
CA TRP A 168 11.80 -12.08 0.17
C TRP A 168 11.78 -11.02 -0.94
N PHE A 169 12.89 -10.29 -1.14
CA PHE A 169 12.95 -9.36 -2.26
C PHE A 169 12.80 -10.08 -3.60
N THR A 170 12.04 -9.47 -4.50
CA THR A 170 11.88 -9.97 -5.86
C THR A 170 12.23 -8.85 -6.85
N LEU A 171 13.12 -9.17 -7.78
CA LEU A 171 13.40 -8.34 -8.94
C LEU A 171 12.60 -8.87 -10.12
N LEU A 172 11.61 -8.12 -10.58
CA LEU A 172 10.94 -8.39 -11.85
C LEU A 172 11.80 -7.80 -12.97
N ALA A 173 12.21 -8.63 -13.92
CA ALA A 173 12.93 -8.26 -15.13
C ALA A 173 12.01 -8.46 -16.34
N LEU A 174 11.41 -7.35 -16.79
CA LEU A 174 10.29 -7.32 -17.76
C LEU A 174 10.81 -6.83 -19.10
N ASP A 175 10.79 -7.66 -20.11
CA ASP A 175 11.38 -7.33 -21.43
C ASP A 175 12.82 -6.75 -21.29
N ALA A 176 13.53 -7.14 -20.24
CA ALA A 176 14.87 -6.63 -19.93
C ALA A 176 15.93 -7.36 -20.76
N PRO A 177 16.99 -6.67 -21.23
CA PRO A 177 18.07 -7.31 -21.95
C PRO A 177 18.87 -8.27 -21.05
N ASP A 178 19.58 -9.19 -21.69
CA ASP A 178 20.49 -10.11 -20.99
C ASP A 178 21.51 -9.32 -20.17
N GLY A 179 21.78 -9.78 -18.94
CA GLY A 179 22.72 -9.13 -18.03
C GLY A 179 22.19 -7.91 -17.28
N ALA A 180 20.97 -7.44 -17.56
CA ALA A 180 20.39 -6.29 -16.88
C ALA A 180 20.23 -6.47 -15.36
N THR A 181 20.17 -7.71 -14.88
CA THR A 181 20.00 -8.06 -13.45
C THR A 181 21.31 -8.40 -12.75
N ASP A 182 22.42 -8.66 -13.50
CA ASP A 182 23.67 -9.23 -12.97
C ASP A 182 24.26 -8.40 -11.82
N GLY A 183 24.24 -7.08 -11.94
CA GLY A 183 24.75 -6.18 -10.89
C GLY A 183 23.96 -6.27 -9.59
N LEU A 184 22.64 -6.31 -9.66
CA LEU A 184 21.78 -6.48 -8.48
C LEU A 184 21.89 -7.89 -7.88
N GLU A 185 21.99 -8.93 -8.71
CA GLU A 185 22.17 -10.30 -8.25
C GLU A 185 23.53 -10.47 -7.54
N ALA A 186 24.62 -9.89 -8.10
CA ALA A 186 25.93 -9.90 -7.47
C ALA A 186 25.94 -9.15 -6.13
N ALA A 187 25.42 -7.92 -6.10
CA ALA A 187 25.35 -7.13 -4.89
C ALA A 187 24.47 -7.79 -3.80
N ALA A 188 23.35 -8.40 -4.18
CA ALA A 188 22.48 -9.12 -3.26
C ALA A 188 23.23 -10.31 -2.62
N LYS A 189 23.97 -11.07 -3.43
CA LYS A 189 24.79 -12.18 -2.95
C LYS A 189 25.89 -11.72 -1.99
N ASP A 190 26.60 -10.65 -2.34
CA ASP A 190 27.71 -10.12 -1.52
C ASP A 190 27.21 -9.55 -0.18
N LEU A 191 26.05 -8.93 -0.20
CA LEU A 191 25.39 -8.43 1.01
C LEU A 191 24.60 -9.49 1.79
N GLY A 192 24.44 -10.70 1.24
CA GLY A 192 23.63 -11.76 1.83
C GLY A 192 22.13 -11.44 1.83
N VAL A 193 21.65 -10.56 0.95
CA VAL A 193 20.24 -10.21 0.81
C VAL A 193 19.52 -11.27 -0.05
N PRO A 194 18.49 -11.94 0.46
CA PRO A 194 17.74 -12.92 -0.33
C PRO A 194 16.98 -12.22 -1.46
N LEU A 195 17.35 -12.52 -2.72
CA LEU A 195 16.77 -11.95 -3.91
C LEU A 195 16.30 -13.05 -4.86
N THR A 196 15.04 -13.02 -5.25
CA THR A 196 14.47 -13.83 -6.34
C THR A 196 14.40 -12.98 -7.59
N VAL A 197 14.85 -13.50 -8.73
CA VAL A 197 14.69 -12.83 -10.02
C VAL A 197 13.62 -13.54 -10.84
N VAL A 198 12.60 -12.79 -11.23
CA VAL A 198 11.53 -13.26 -12.12
C VAL A 198 11.69 -12.56 -13.45
N ARG A 199 11.95 -13.35 -14.49
CA ARG A 199 12.09 -12.84 -15.87
C ARG A 199 10.79 -13.09 -16.62
N ASP A 200 10.25 -12.02 -17.20
CA ASP A 200 9.06 -12.09 -18.04
C ASP A 200 9.23 -11.22 -19.28
N GLY A 201 8.53 -11.61 -20.33
CA GLY A 201 8.50 -10.93 -21.62
C GLY A 201 7.09 -10.52 -22.00
N ALA A 202 6.81 -10.47 -23.28
CA ALA A 202 5.46 -10.26 -23.83
C ALA A 202 4.84 -8.86 -23.55
N GLY A 203 5.70 -7.82 -23.43
CA GLY A 203 5.24 -6.44 -23.29
C GLY A 203 4.92 -6.01 -21.86
N GLN A 204 5.28 -6.80 -20.86
CA GLN A 204 5.01 -6.50 -19.45
C GLN A 204 5.69 -5.21 -18.98
N ALA A 205 6.84 -4.85 -19.55
CA ALA A 205 7.51 -3.59 -19.26
C ALA A 205 6.63 -2.37 -19.57
N ALA A 206 5.88 -2.41 -20.67
CA ALA A 206 4.96 -1.32 -21.03
C ALA A 206 3.78 -1.22 -20.04
N ASP A 207 3.29 -2.36 -19.57
CA ASP A 207 2.18 -2.39 -18.61
C ASP A 207 2.59 -1.89 -17.22
N TYR A 208 3.80 -2.20 -16.77
CA TYR A 208 4.34 -1.72 -15.50
C TYR A 208 5.01 -0.34 -15.60
N GLY A 209 5.33 0.12 -16.80
CA GLY A 209 6.02 1.39 -17.06
C GLY A 209 7.51 1.36 -16.69
N ALA A 210 8.09 0.17 -16.47
CA ALA A 210 9.51 -0.03 -16.17
C ALA A 210 9.94 -1.45 -16.55
N ARG A 211 11.20 -1.64 -16.92
CA ARG A 211 11.78 -2.95 -17.24
C ARG A 211 12.27 -3.71 -16.01
N LEU A 212 12.70 -2.99 -15.00
CA LEU A 212 13.18 -3.55 -13.74
C LEU A 212 12.36 -2.99 -12.59
N VAL A 213 11.79 -3.87 -11.77
CA VAL A 213 10.96 -3.50 -10.63
C VAL A 213 11.43 -4.30 -9.42
N LEU A 214 11.97 -3.63 -8.41
CA LEU A 214 12.39 -4.25 -7.16
C LEU A 214 11.23 -4.17 -6.14
N VAL A 215 10.77 -5.34 -5.70
CA VAL A 215 9.61 -5.51 -4.83
C VAL A 215 10.05 -6.10 -3.49
N ARG A 216 9.62 -5.51 -2.39
CA ARG A 216 9.87 -6.02 -1.02
C ARG A 216 8.87 -7.10 -0.63
N PRO A 217 9.14 -7.84 0.48
CA PRO A 217 8.32 -8.99 0.90
C PRO A 217 6.84 -8.67 1.15
N ASP A 218 6.50 -7.45 1.54
CA ASP A 218 5.14 -6.98 1.75
C ASP A 218 4.49 -6.40 0.46
N GLN A 219 5.06 -6.74 -0.70
CA GLN A 219 4.53 -6.43 -2.03
C GLN A 219 4.56 -4.94 -2.43
N PHE A 220 5.29 -4.11 -1.68
CA PHE A 220 5.55 -2.74 -2.10
C PHE A 220 6.77 -2.63 -2.99
N VAL A 221 6.68 -1.82 -4.02
CA VAL A 221 7.80 -1.50 -4.92
C VAL A 221 8.75 -0.57 -4.17
N VAL A 222 10.04 -0.86 -4.19
CA VAL A 222 11.05 0.01 -3.56
C VAL A 222 11.91 0.77 -4.55
N TRP A 223 11.98 0.29 -5.79
CA TRP A 223 12.72 0.92 -6.88
C TRP A 223 12.22 0.44 -8.24
N THR A 224 12.29 1.31 -9.24
CA THR A 224 12.01 0.98 -10.65
C THR A 224 13.04 1.62 -11.56
N GLY A 225 13.34 0.97 -12.70
CA GLY A 225 14.22 1.52 -13.73
C GLY A 225 14.09 0.77 -15.04
N ASP A 226 14.51 1.40 -16.13
CA ASP A 226 14.64 0.74 -17.44
C ASP A 226 16.02 0.10 -17.64
N GLU A 227 17.00 0.52 -16.84
CA GLU A 227 18.35 0.02 -16.80
C GLU A 227 18.74 -0.34 -15.36
N ALA A 228 19.79 -1.12 -15.18
CA ALA A 228 20.34 -1.43 -13.88
C ALA A 228 20.68 -0.13 -13.11
N PRO A 229 20.48 -0.09 -11.77
CA PRO A 229 20.86 1.07 -10.99
C PRO A 229 22.36 1.34 -11.10
N ALA A 230 22.74 2.60 -11.09
CA ALA A 230 24.15 3.00 -11.21
C ALA A 230 25.04 2.42 -10.09
N ASP A 231 24.48 2.25 -8.90
CA ASP A 231 25.11 1.61 -7.75
C ASP A 231 24.13 0.60 -7.13
N PRO A 232 24.18 -0.68 -7.55
CA PRO A 232 23.32 -1.75 -7.03
C PRO A 232 23.53 -2.01 -5.54
N GLU A 233 24.75 -1.88 -5.03
CA GLU A 233 25.08 -2.08 -3.63
C GLU A 233 24.45 -0.98 -2.76
N ALA A 234 24.61 0.28 -3.15
CA ALA A 234 24.01 1.41 -2.43
C ALA A 234 22.46 1.32 -2.41
N LEU A 235 21.85 0.90 -3.52
CA LEU A 235 20.40 0.66 -3.56
C LEU A 235 19.99 -0.42 -2.56
N LEU A 236 20.64 -1.58 -2.58
CA LEU A 236 20.31 -2.69 -1.68
C LEU A 236 20.55 -2.33 -0.21
N ARG A 237 21.64 -1.62 0.11
CA ARG A 237 21.87 -1.10 1.47
C ARG A 237 20.73 -0.18 1.91
N LYS A 238 20.30 0.74 1.06
CA LYS A 238 19.18 1.64 1.33
C LYS A 238 17.91 0.87 1.64
N VAL A 239 17.47 -0.02 0.74
CA VAL A 239 16.18 -0.70 0.87
C VAL A 239 16.17 -1.78 1.96
N THR A 240 17.33 -2.20 2.45
CA THR A 240 17.48 -3.09 3.61
C THR A 240 17.82 -2.35 4.90
N GLY A 241 17.82 -1.01 4.90
CA GLY A 241 18.06 -0.21 6.09
C GLY A 241 19.48 -0.30 6.64
N ARG A 242 20.46 -0.69 5.83
CA ARG A 242 21.88 -0.73 6.21
C ARG A 242 22.54 0.63 6.01
N ALA A 243 23.51 0.94 6.85
CA ALA A 243 24.34 2.13 6.66
C ALA A 243 25.06 2.09 5.30
N GLN A 244 25.19 3.24 4.67
CA GLN A 244 26.09 3.40 3.53
C GLN A 244 27.53 3.24 4.01
N PRO A 245 28.46 2.72 3.19
CA PRO A 245 29.85 2.50 3.55
C PRO A 245 30.59 3.81 3.85
#